data_5e404b962680c75125e01484717e00ac
#
_entry.id   5e404b962680c75125e01484717e00ac
#
_cell.length_a   1.000
_cell.length_b   1.000
_cell.length_c   1.000
_cell.angle_alpha   90.00
_cell.angle_beta   90.00
_cell.angle_gamma   90.00
#
_symmetry.space_group_name_H-M   'P 1'
#
loop_
_entity.id
_entity.type
_entity.pdbx_description
1 polymer ?
#
loop_
_entity_poly.entity_id
_entity_poly.type
_entity_poly.pdbx_seq_one_letter_code
_entity_poly.pdbx_strand_id
1 'polypeptide(L)'
;FTSGRALPAIRVVAFAAAACFALAFAVLATMQLTRSPGFTGQRLLTERPKGDAIRMYVYRQAGDRAEKLDTGDRVAVNDVLQVSYNVAGKRWGFIFSVDGNGVLTQHYPERGTFSALLETTGETALPFSYQLDDAPDFERFIMISAEESFNAQPVLESIKAVSRSAGFPAKDLSDVVPAGMTVTDIVLYK
;
A
#
# COMPACT_ATOMS: atom_id res chain seq x y z
N PHE A 1 2.30 -28.81 -35.47
CA PHE A 1 1.57 -28.80 -34.19
C PHE A 1 2.25 -27.80 -33.27
N THR A 2 1.78 -26.56 -33.30
CA THR A 2 2.25 -25.48 -32.40
C THR A 2 1.18 -25.28 -31.33
N SER A 3 1.49 -25.76 -30.11
CA SER A 3 0.66 -25.55 -28.92
C SER A 3 0.89 -24.12 -28.42
N GLY A 4 -0.05 -23.23 -28.71
CA GLY A 4 -0.10 -21.88 -28.16
C GLY A 4 -0.49 -21.93 -26.68
N ARG A 5 0.45 -21.62 -25.80
CA ARG A 5 0.19 -21.42 -24.37
C ARG A 5 -0.52 -20.07 -24.22
N ALA A 6 -1.81 -20.10 -23.92
CA ALA A 6 -2.58 -18.93 -23.56
C ALA A 6 -2.06 -18.38 -22.23
N LEU A 7 -1.68 -17.11 -22.23
CA LEU A 7 -1.38 -16.36 -21.02
C LEU A 7 -2.68 -16.18 -20.22
N PRO A 8 -2.67 -16.31 -18.87
CA PRO A 8 -3.86 -16.04 -18.08
C PRO A 8 -4.22 -14.57 -18.21
N ALA A 9 -5.44 -14.32 -18.68
CA ALA A 9 -5.99 -12.98 -18.77
C ALA A 9 -6.23 -12.45 -17.34
N ILE A 10 -5.41 -11.49 -16.92
CA ILE A 10 -5.66 -10.71 -15.71
C ILE A 10 -6.97 -9.96 -15.95
N ARG A 11 -8.04 -10.42 -15.31
CA ARG A 11 -9.32 -9.71 -15.30
C ARG A 11 -9.20 -8.54 -14.35
N VAL A 12 -8.80 -7.38 -14.88
CA VAL A 12 -9.00 -6.10 -14.19
C VAL A 12 -10.51 -5.87 -14.17
N VAL A 13 -11.15 -6.26 -13.09
CA VAL A 13 -12.56 -5.97 -12.87
C VAL A 13 -12.63 -4.55 -12.32
N ALA A 14 -12.79 -3.57 -13.21
CA ALA A 14 -13.09 -2.20 -12.82
C ALA A 14 -14.52 -2.15 -12.30
N PHE A 15 -14.70 -2.20 -10.97
CA PHE A 15 -16.01 -2.09 -10.35
C PHE A 15 -16.31 -0.67 -9.87
N ALA A 16 -17.58 -0.31 -10.02
CA ALA A 16 -18.20 0.89 -9.45
C ALA A 16 -18.15 0.98 -7.90
N ALA A 17 -17.50 0.03 -7.21
CA ALA A 17 -17.25 0.05 -5.78
C ALA A 17 -16.29 1.17 -5.32
N ALA A 18 -15.51 1.74 -6.22
CA ALA A 18 -14.62 2.86 -5.90
C ALA A 18 -15.36 4.10 -5.34
N ALA A 19 -16.62 4.31 -5.75
CA ALA A 19 -17.43 5.44 -5.27
C ALA A 19 -17.80 5.31 -3.78
N CYS A 20 -18.01 4.10 -3.28
CA CYS A 20 -18.38 3.89 -1.86
C CYS A 20 -17.18 4.07 -0.93
N PHE A 21 -15.97 3.68 -1.37
CA PHE A 21 -14.76 3.89 -0.59
C PHE A 21 -14.37 5.37 -0.49
N ALA A 22 -14.49 6.10 -1.60
CA ALA A 22 -14.20 7.53 -1.61
C ALA A 22 -15.13 8.33 -0.67
N LEU A 23 -16.41 7.95 -0.58
CA LEU A 23 -17.37 8.58 0.33
C LEU A 23 -17.12 8.21 1.80
N ALA A 24 -16.77 6.96 2.11
CA ALA A 24 -16.42 6.55 3.48
C ALA A 24 -15.13 7.23 3.96
N PHE A 25 -14.16 7.40 3.11
CA PHE A 25 -12.89 8.08 3.43
C PHE A 25 -13.09 9.59 3.64
N ALA A 26 -13.91 10.24 2.81
CA ALA A 26 -14.26 11.65 2.98
C ALA A 26 -15.01 11.91 4.31
N VAL A 27 -15.88 10.99 4.73
CA VAL A 27 -16.61 11.10 6.01
C VAL A 27 -15.68 10.89 7.21
N LEU A 28 -14.71 9.96 7.14
CA LEU A 28 -13.71 9.78 8.19
C LEU A 28 -12.78 11.01 8.34
N ALA A 29 -12.35 11.60 7.23
CA ALA A 29 -11.51 12.79 7.24
C ALA A 29 -12.24 14.00 7.85
N THR A 30 -13.53 14.17 7.55
CA THR A 30 -14.35 15.26 8.10
C THR A 30 -14.72 15.07 9.57
N MET A 31 -14.89 13.84 10.05
CA MET A 31 -15.16 13.56 11.48
C MET A 31 -13.95 13.84 12.38
N GLN A 32 -12.74 13.78 11.86
CA GLN A 32 -11.54 14.16 12.62
C GLN A 32 -11.40 15.68 12.81
N LEU A 33 -11.94 16.47 11.88
CA LEU A 33 -11.86 17.95 11.97
C LEU A 33 -12.90 18.59 12.91
N THR A 34 -13.98 17.89 13.28
CA THR A 34 -15.08 18.47 14.07
C THR A 34 -15.05 18.15 15.55
N ARG A 35 -14.08 17.38 16.06
CA ARG A 35 -13.90 17.15 17.49
C ARG A 35 -12.89 18.11 18.09
N SER A 36 -13.31 19.37 18.30
CA SER A 36 -12.67 20.25 19.26
C SER A 36 -13.51 20.29 20.53
N PRO A 37 -13.08 19.66 21.63
CA PRO A 37 -13.60 20.02 22.94
C PRO A 37 -12.88 21.29 23.38
N GLY A 38 -13.64 22.35 23.61
CA GLY A 38 -13.15 23.53 24.31
C GLY A 38 -12.57 23.13 25.67
N PHE A 39 -11.30 23.37 25.86
CA PHE A 39 -10.66 23.29 27.17
C PHE A 39 -9.79 24.52 27.39
N THR A 40 -10.15 25.25 28.42
CA THR A 40 -9.45 26.41 28.98
C THR A 40 -8.07 26.04 29.50
N GLY A 41 -7.08 26.76 29.03
CA GLY A 41 -5.85 27.12 29.71
C GLY A 41 -5.05 26.04 30.42
N GLN A 42 -4.20 25.35 29.69
CA GLN A 42 -2.90 24.91 30.22
C GLN A 42 -1.92 24.80 29.04
N ARG A 43 -0.82 25.52 29.16
CA ARG A 43 0.28 25.58 28.20
C ARG A 43 0.95 24.21 28.14
N LEU A 44 0.35 23.27 27.43
CA LEU A 44 1.00 22.01 27.06
C LEU A 44 2.08 22.34 26.05
N LEU A 45 3.30 22.07 26.42
CA LEU A 45 4.42 21.96 25.51
C LEU A 45 3.94 21.11 24.32
N THR A 46 3.73 21.76 23.18
CA THR A 46 3.44 21.07 21.94
C THR A 46 4.68 20.23 21.64
N GLU A 47 4.67 18.98 22.03
CA GLU A 47 5.56 18.02 21.42
C GLU A 47 5.25 18.10 19.91
N ARG A 48 6.11 18.78 19.18
CA ARG A 48 6.18 18.61 17.73
C ARG A 48 6.32 17.13 17.51
N PRO A 49 5.38 16.47 16.81
CA PRO A 49 5.58 15.10 16.42
C PRO A 49 6.89 15.05 15.64
N LYS A 50 7.84 14.35 16.19
CA LYS A 50 9.18 14.15 15.62
C LYS A 50 8.97 13.49 14.26
N GLY A 51 9.18 14.28 13.19
CA GLY A 51 9.17 13.89 11.78
C GLY A 51 8.04 12.93 11.39
N ASP A 52 7.14 13.38 10.55
CA ASP A 52 6.11 12.51 9.97
C ASP A 52 6.80 11.27 9.41
N ALA A 53 6.64 10.13 10.04
CA ALA A 53 7.24 8.89 9.56
C ALA A 53 6.54 8.48 8.24
N ILE A 54 7.33 8.01 7.28
CA ILE A 54 6.80 7.40 6.07
C ILE A 54 5.99 6.19 6.50
N ARG A 55 4.73 6.13 6.05
CA ARG A 55 3.80 5.06 6.41
C ARG A 55 2.96 4.65 5.22
N MET A 56 2.66 3.38 5.15
CA MET A 56 1.64 2.81 4.28
C MET A 56 0.52 2.26 5.17
N TYR A 57 -0.70 2.30 4.67
CA TYR A 57 -1.88 1.79 5.35
C TYR A 57 -2.69 0.93 4.38
N VAL A 58 -3.29 -0.12 4.91
CA VAL A 58 -4.23 -0.96 4.17
C VAL A 58 -5.54 -1.00 4.95
N TYR A 59 -6.63 -0.79 4.25
CA TYR A 59 -7.97 -0.84 4.82
C TYR A 59 -8.78 -1.89 4.09
N ARG A 60 -9.53 -2.68 4.85
CA ARG A 60 -10.51 -3.63 4.31
C ARG A 60 -11.90 -2.99 4.32
N GLN A 61 -12.67 -3.20 3.24
CA GLN A 61 -14.08 -2.87 3.23
C GLN A 61 -14.87 -3.87 4.08
N ALA A 62 -15.50 -3.39 5.15
CA ALA A 62 -16.35 -4.17 6.05
C ALA A 62 -17.79 -3.57 6.03
N GLY A 63 -18.57 -3.96 5.02
CA GLY A 63 -19.87 -3.33 4.75
C GLY A 63 -19.73 -1.87 4.35
N ASP A 64 -20.28 -0.97 5.16
CA ASP A 64 -20.23 0.49 4.99
C ASP A 64 -19.03 1.17 5.73
N ARG A 65 -18.14 0.38 6.31
CA ARG A 65 -16.98 0.86 7.08
C ARG A 65 -15.68 0.41 6.45
N ALA A 66 -14.63 1.17 6.75
CA ALA A 66 -13.26 0.79 6.46
C ALA A 66 -12.59 0.30 7.76
N GLU A 67 -12.08 -0.92 7.76
CA GLU A 67 -11.29 -1.51 8.83
C GLU A 67 -9.81 -1.38 8.49
N LYS A 68 -9.05 -0.72 9.34
CA LYS A 68 -7.60 -0.64 9.17
C LYS A 68 -6.98 -1.99 9.52
N LEU A 69 -6.08 -2.44 8.65
CA LEU A 69 -5.32 -3.67 8.84
C LEU A 69 -3.87 -3.35 9.21
N ASP A 70 -3.34 -4.14 10.12
CA ASP A 70 -1.93 -4.10 10.50
C ASP A 70 -1.20 -5.37 10.01
N THR A 71 0.13 -5.33 9.99
CA THR A 71 0.94 -6.52 9.65
C THR A 71 0.61 -7.69 10.58
N GLY A 72 0.28 -8.84 10.00
CA GLY A 72 -0.12 -10.05 10.70
C GLY A 72 -1.63 -10.32 10.67
N ASP A 73 -2.44 -9.33 10.28
CA ASP A 73 -3.88 -9.50 10.19
C ASP A 73 -4.28 -10.51 9.11
N ARG A 74 -5.46 -11.10 9.30
CA ARG A 74 -6.02 -12.08 8.38
C ARG A 74 -6.98 -11.45 7.40
N VAL A 75 -6.86 -11.92 6.17
CA VAL A 75 -7.70 -11.53 5.04
C VAL A 75 -8.23 -12.77 4.32
N ALA A 76 -9.26 -12.60 3.53
CA ALA A 76 -9.89 -13.68 2.76
C ALA A 76 -9.92 -13.35 1.27
N VAL A 77 -10.09 -14.39 0.47
CA VAL A 77 -10.41 -14.25 -0.96
C VAL A 77 -11.65 -13.37 -1.14
N ASN A 78 -11.59 -12.46 -2.10
CA ASN A 78 -12.59 -11.43 -2.40
C ASN A 78 -12.68 -10.27 -1.39
N ASP A 79 -11.87 -10.22 -0.33
CA ASP A 79 -11.74 -8.99 0.44
C ASP A 79 -11.34 -7.84 -0.48
N VAL A 80 -11.99 -6.70 -0.32
CA VAL A 80 -11.67 -5.46 -1.06
C VAL A 80 -10.82 -4.58 -0.17
N LEU A 81 -9.61 -4.29 -0.64
CA LEU A 81 -8.61 -3.53 0.08
C LEU A 81 -8.38 -2.17 -0.56
N GLN A 82 -8.18 -1.16 0.26
CA GLN A 82 -7.74 0.17 -0.15
C GLN A 82 -6.37 0.45 0.45
N VAL A 83 -5.40 0.77 -0.39
CA VAL A 83 -4.08 1.20 0.04
C VAL A 83 -4.03 2.71 0.13
N SER A 84 -3.44 3.24 1.19
CA SER A 84 -3.11 4.65 1.34
C SER A 84 -1.68 4.82 1.88
N TYR A 85 -1.15 6.02 1.77
CA TYR A 85 0.21 6.33 2.19
C TYR A 85 0.33 7.73 2.81
N ASN A 86 1.36 7.91 3.64
CA ASN A 86 1.87 9.20 4.09
C ASN A 86 3.39 9.17 3.94
N VAL A 87 3.96 10.15 3.25
CA VAL A 87 5.36 10.08 2.80
C VAL A 87 6.30 11.07 3.47
N ALA A 88 5.83 11.84 4.44
CA ALA A 88 6.68 12.67 5.29
C ALA A 88 7.78 13.46 4.53
N GLY A 89 7.42 14.03 3.38
CA GLY A 89 8.33 14.83 2.56
C GLY A 89 9.07 14.06 1.45
N LYS A 90 9.04 12.71 1.41
CA LYS A 90 9.50 11.96 0.23
C LYS A 90 8.53 12.20 -0.91
N ARG A 91 9.07 12.52 -2.10
CA ARG A 91 8.25 12.98 -3.22
C ARG A 91 8.00 11.92 -4.28
N TRP A 92 8.80 10.90 -4.34
CA TRP A 92 8.74 9.88 -5.38
C TRP A 92 8.48 8.52 -4.76
N GLY A 93 7.58 7.76 -5.36
CA GLY A 93 7.23 6.44 -4.86
C GLY A 93 6.82 5.44 -5.91
N PHE A 94 6.88 4.18 -5.49
CA PHE A 94 6.43 3.02 -6.24
C PHE A 94 5.78 2.05 -5.27
N ILE A 95 4.52 1.67 -5.53
CA ILE A 95 3.73 0.80 -4.65
C ILE A 95 3.31 -0.43 -5.44
N PHE A 96 3.54 -1.60 -4.87
CA PHE A 96 3.20 -2.90 -5.44
C PHE A 96 2.91 -3.90 -4.34
N SER A 97 2.37 -5.06 -4.69
CA SER A 97 2.26 -6.19 -3.78
C SER A 97 2.93 -7.43 -4.35
N VAL A 98 3.18 -8.39 -3.46
CA VAL A 98 3.64 -9.73 -3.78
C VAL A 98 2.76 -10.72 -3.03
N ASP A 99 2.16 -11.66 -3.75
CA ASP A 99 1.32 -12.72 -3.20
C ASP A 99 2.11 -13.98 -2.83
N GLY A 100 1.43 -14.97 -2.24
CA GLY A 100 2.01 -16.26 -1.86
C GLY A 100 2.52 -17.11 -3.03
N ASN A 101 2.12 -16.84 -4.27
CA ASN A 101 2.67 -17.44 -5.48
C ASN A 101 3.93 -16.72 -5.97
N GLY A 102 4.32 -15.62 -5.32
CA GLY A 102 5.43 -14.74 -5.75
C GLY A 102 5.09 -13.91 -6.98
N VAL A 103 3.80 -13.71 -7.26
CA VAL A 103 3.34 -12.81 -8.31
C VAL A 103 3.41 -11.38 -7.80
N LEU A 104 3.97 -10.50 -8.61
CA LEU A 104 4.10 -9.08 -8.31
C LEU A 104 3.01 -8.31 -9.04
N THR A 105 2.22 -7.54 -8.30
CA THR A 105 1.15 -6.68 -8.81
C THR A 105 1.48 -5.22 -8.54
N GLN A 106 1.59 -4.40 -9.59
CA GLN A 106 1.86 -2.97 -9.49
C GLN A 106 0.57 -2.20 -9.19
N HIS A 107 0.63 -1.31 -8.19
CA HIS A 107 -0.49 -0.45 -7.78
C HIS A 107 -0.26 1.03 -8.11
N TYR A 108 0.97 1.54 -7.91
CA TYR A 108 1.30 2.93 -8.19
C TYR A 108 2.78 3.09 -8.61
N PRO A 109 3.06 3.82 -9.69
CA PRO A 109 2.10 4.28 -10.70
C PRO A 109 1.41 3.10 -11.38
N GLU A 110 0.29 3.36 -12.06
CA GLU A 110 -0.46 2.28 -12.74
C GLU A 110 0.33 1.55 -13.82
N ARG A 111 1.29 2.22 -14.45
CA ARG A 111 2.08 1.70 -15.56
C ARG A 111 3.50 2.23 -15.53
N GLY A 112 4.39 1.48 -16.17
CA GLY A 112 5.80 1.84 -16.30
C GLY A 112 6.63 1.36 -15.11
N THR A 113 7.92 1.63 -15.16
CA THR A 113 8.91 1.17 -14.17
C THR A 113 9.53 2.32 -13.39
N PHE A 114 9.21 3.57 -13.74
CA PHE A 114 9.69 4.72 -13.00
C PHE A 114 8.73 5.09 -11.87
N SER A 115 9.29 5.52 -10.75
CA SER A 115 8.51 6.09 -9.65
C SER A 115 7.72 7.31 -10.11
N ALA A 116 6.60 7.57 -9.45
CA ALA A 116 5.78 8.75 -9.70
C ALA A 116 5.74 9.69 -8.48
N LEU A 117 5.32 10.92 -8.69
CA LEU A 117 5.16 11.91 -7.63
C LEU A 117 4.09 11.45 -6.64
N LEU A 118 4.41 11.55 -5.36
CA LEU A 118 3.50 11.27 -4.26
C LEU A 118 2.96 12.58 -3.68
N GLU A 119 1.69 12.55 -3.27
CA GLU A 119 1.11 13.64 -2.49
C GLU A 119 1.76 13.71 -1.11
N THR A 120 2.16 14.90 -0.68
CA THR A 120 2.92 15.10 0.57
C THR A 120 2.08 15.67 1.71
N THR A 121 0.78 15.89 1.49
CA THR A 121 -0.13 16.49 2.46
C THR A 121 -1.01 15.45 3.15
N GLY A 122 -0.46 14.81 4.17
CA GLY A 122 -1.22 13.86 4.98
C GLY A 122 -1.36 12.46 4.36
N GLU A 123 -2.38 11.73 4.80
CA GLU A 123 -2.67 10.41 4.29
C GLU A 123 -3.45 10.51 2.96
N THR A 124 -2.92 9.88 1.92
CA THR A 124 -3.49 9.87 0.57
C THR A 124 -3.81 8.45 0.14
N ALA A 125 -5.07 8.21 -0.23
CA ALA A 125 -5.50 6.91 -0.76
C ALA A 125 -5.13 6.77 -2.24
N LEU A 126 -4.76 5.56 -2.66
CA LEU A 126 -4.64 5.25 -4.08
C LEU A 126 -6.01 5.37 -4.77
N PRO A 127 -6.05 5.71 -6.07
CA PRO A 127 -7.31 5.93 -6.79
C PRO A 127 -8.15 4.66 -7.00
N PHE A 128 -7.58 3.48 -6.72
CA PHE A 128 -8.22 2.19 -6.93
C PHE A 128 -8.21 1.34 -5.67
N SER A 129 -9.28 0.56 -5.49
CA SER A 129 -9.31 -0.55 -4.54
C SER A 129 -8.80 -1.82 -5.20
N TYR A 130 -8.27 -2.70 -4.40
CA TYR A 130 -7.71 -3.98 -4.81
C TYR A 130 -8.55 -5.12 -4.23
N GLN A 131 -9.04 -6.04 -5.08
CA GLN A 131 -9.74 -7.25 -4.63
C GLN A 131 -8.76 -8.41 -4.58
N LEU A 132 -8.67 -9.05 -3.41
CA LEU A 132 -7.82 -10.21 -3.21
C LEU A 132 -8.31 -11.41 -4.01
N ASP A 133 -7.38 -12.06 -4.68
CA ASP A 133 -7.59 -13.33 -5.38
C ASP A 133 -7.39 -14.55 -4.44
N ASP A 134 -7.35 -15.75 -5.02
CA ASP A 134 -7.17 -17.01 -4.34
C ASP A 134 -5.69 -17.43 -4.15
N ALA A 135 -4.73 -16.52 -4.39
CA ALA A 135 -3.33 -16.79 -4.09
C ALA A 135 -3.17 -17.17 -2.62
N PRO A 136 -2.37 -18.22 -2.29
CA PRO A 136 -2.28 -18.75 -0.94
C PRO A 136 -1.44 -17.89 -0.01
N ASP A 137 -1.50 -18.20 1.27
CA ASP A 137 -0.61 -17.85 2.36
C ASP A 137 -0.58 -16.37 2.75
N PHE A 138 -0.27 -15.46 1.84
CA PHE A 138 -0.10 -14.04 2.19
C PHE A 138 -0.30 -13.10 0.99
N GLU A 139 -0.50 -11.83 1.33
CA GLU A 139 -0.35 -10.68 0.44
C GLU A 139 0.56 -9.66 1.14
N ARG A 140 1.68 -9.28 0.54
CA ARG A 140 2.61 -8.30 1.07
C ARG A 140 2.60 -7.05 0.22
N PHE A 141 2.03 -5.98 0.75
CA PHE A 141 2.06 -4.65 0.14
C PHE A 141 3.39 -3.98 0.46
N ILE A 142 4.02 -3.35 -0.53
CA ILE A 142 5.35 -2.75 -0.40
C ILE A 142 5.32 -1.38 -1.07
N MET A 143 5.80 -0.37 -0.35
CA MET A 143 6.03 0.97 -0.86
C MET A 143 7.52 1.29 -0.80
N ILE A 144 8.08 1.70 -1.92
CA ILE A 144 9.43 2.27 -2.01
C ILE A 144 9.28 3.76 -2.25
N SER A 145 9.99 4.58 -1.48
CA SER A 145 9.95 6.04 -1.61
C SER A 145 11.36 6.64 -1.57
N ALA A 146 11.54 7.75 -2.31
CA ALA A 146 12.81 8.47 -2.40
C ALA A 146 12.59 9.98 -2.54
N GLU A 147 13.66 10.76 -2.41
CA GLU A 147 13.63 12.20 -2.64
C GLU A 147 13.65 12.54 -4.13
N GLU A 148 14.23 11.66 -4.95
CA GLU A 148 14.37 11.81 -6.39
C GLU A 148 13.66 10.68 -7.12
N SER A 149 13.34 10.91 -8.40
CA SER A 149 12.77 9.90 -9.27
C SER A 149 13.75 8.75 -9.49
N PHE A 150 13.25 7.53 -9.48
CA PHE A 150 14.05 6.32 -9.66
C PHE A 150 13.35 5.32 -10.60
N ASN A 151 14.17 4.47 -11.21
CA ASN A 151 13.69 3.28 -11.91
C ASN A 151 13.51 2.16 -10.89
N ALA A 152 12.29 1.67 -10.72
CA ALA A 152 11.98 0.60 -9.79
C ALA A 152 12.39 -0.79 -10.30
N GLN A 153 12.62 -0.96 -11.60
CA GLN A 153 12.89 -2.28 -12.21
C GLN A 153 13.98 -3.10 -11.51
N PRO A 154 15.15 -2.55 -11.16
CA PRO A 154 16.18 -3.33 -10.47
C PRO A 154 15.73 -3.83 -9.09
N VAL A 155 14.95 -3.02 -8.36
CA VAL A 155 14.41 -3.40 -7.05
C VAL A 155 13.33 -4.48 -7.20
N LEU A 156 12.44 -4.33 -8.18
CA LEU A 156 11.41 -5.33 -8.46
C LEU A 156 12.02 -6.69 -8.82
N GLU A 157 13.09 -6.71 -9.60
CA GLU A 157 13.83 -7.94 -9.94
C GLU A 157 14.47 -8.57 -8.70
N SER A 158 15.09 -7.76 -7.84
CA SER A 158 15.68 -8.23 -6.58
C SER A 158 14.63 -8.82 -5.64
N ILE A 159 13.48 -8.17 -5.50
CA ILE A 159 12.37 -8.67 -4.68
C ILE A 159 11.78 -9.94 -5.28
N LYS A 160 11.58 -9.97 -6.60
CA LYS A 160 11.08 -11.16 -7.30
C LYS A 160 12.00 -12.37 -7.14
N ALA A 161 13.31 -12.16 -7.09
CA ALA A 161 14.27 -13.23 -6.88
C ALA A 161 14.13 -13.90 -5.51
N VAL A 162 13.72 -13.16 -4.49
CA VAL A 162 13.55 -13.66 -3.11
C VAL A 162 12.10 -13.97 -2.74
N SER A 163 11.12 -13.53 -3.52
CA SER A 163 9.68 -13.63 -3.19
C SER A 163 9.15 -15.05 -3.02
N ARG A 164 9.80 -16.02 -3.65
CA ARG A 164 9.43 -17.45 -3.57
C ARG A 164 10.07 -18.20 -2.41
N SER A 165 10.89 -17.54 -1.61
CA SER A 165 11.47 -18.16 -0.42
C SER A 165 10.45 -18.25 0.71
N ALA A 166 10.44 -19.34 1.46
CA ALA A 166 9.51 -19.55 2.57
C ALA A 166 9.58 -18.46 3.65
N GLY A 167 10.72 -17.78 3.79
CA GLY A 167 10.91 -16.68 4.72
C GLY A 167 10.52 -15.30 4.19
N PHE A 168 10.04 -15.19 2.95
CA PHE A 168 9.77 -13.89 2.32
C PHE A 168 8.78 -13.02 3.09
N PRO A 169 7.67 -13.52 3.66
CA PRO A 169 6.74 -12.66 4.40
C PRO A 169 7.40 -11.92 5.57
N ALA A 170 8.37 -12.54 6.24
CA ALA A 170 9.09 -11.95 7.38
C ALA A 170 10.46 -11.34 7.02
N LYS A 171 10.85 -11.38 5.73
CA LYS A 171 12.16 -10.89 5.29
C LYS A 171 12.24 -9.38 5.39
N ASP A 172 13.29 -8.86 6.02
CA ASP A 172 13.62 -7.44 5.91
C ASP A 172 14.02 -7.10 4.46
N LEU A 173 13.35 -6.12 3.89
CA LEU A 173 13.58 -5.67 2.51
C LEU A 173 14.56 -4.50 2.42
N SER A 174 15.01 -3.95 3.53
CA SER A 174 15.97 -2.84 3.54
C SER A 174 17.29 -3.19 2.85
N ASP A 175 17.69 -4.48 2.90
CA ASP A 175 18.92 -4.98 2.28
C ASP A 175 18.82 -5.11 0.75
N VAL A 176 17.60 -5.13 0.19
CA VAL A 176 17.39 -5.27 -1.26
C VAL A 176 17.04 -3.94 -1.94
N VAL A 177 16.91 -2.89 -1.16
CA VAL A 177 16.58 -1.54 -1.64
C VAL A 177 17.85 -0.68 -1.64
N PRO A 178 18.19 0.02 -2.73
CA PRO A 178 19.37 0.88 -2.80
C PRO A 178 19.41 1.95 -1.71
N ALA A 179 20.61 2.36 -1.32
CA ALA A 179 20.80 3.45 -0.36
C ALA A 179 20.10 4.75 -0.83
N GLY A 180 19.50 5.47 0.10
CA GLY A 180 18.73 6.69 -0.17
C GLY A 180 17.23 6.44 -0.43
N MET A 181 16.82 5.21 -0.66
CA MET A 181 15.41 4.81 -0.72
C MET A 181 14.94 4.31 0.65
N THR A 182 13.65 4.45 0.89
CA THR A 182 12.98 3.91 2.09
C THR A 182 11.97 2.87 1.63
N VAL A 183 11.94 1.72 2.30
CA VAL A 183 10.92 0.69 2.12
C VAL A 183 9.99 0.67 3.33
N THR A 184 8.70 0.54 3.05
CA THR A 184 7.64 0.36 4.05
C THR A 184 6.71 -0.73 3.54
N ASP A 185 6.32 -1.65 4.39
CA ASP A 185 5.49 -2.78 3.97
C ASP A 185 4.44 -3.19 5.01
N ILE A 186 3.42 -3.90 4.54
CA ILE A 186 2.37 -4.53 5.35
C ILE A 186 2.17 -5.94 4.81
N VAL A 187 2.22 -6.93 5.70
CA VAL A 187 2.01 -8.34 5.39
C VAL A 187 0.67 -8.79 5.95
N LEU A 188 -0.21 -9.26 5.10
CA LEU A 188 -1.52 -9.83 5.47
C LEU A 188 -1.50 -11.33 5.17
N TYR A 189 -2.13 -12.14 6.02
CA TYR A 189 -2.18 -13.59 5.87
C TYR A 189 -3.57 -14.07 5.46
N LYS A 190 -3.63 -15.06 4.58
CA LYS A 190 -4.88 -15.68 4.10
C LYS A 190 -5.22 -16.93 4.87
#